data_888b1dc262b3c70c663ebd5ceceea27d
#
_entry.id   888b1dc262b3c70c663ebd5ceceea27d
#
_cell.length_a   1.000
_cell.length_b   1.000
_cell.length_c   1.000
_cell.angle_alpha   90.00
_cell.angle_beta   90.00
_cell.angle_gamma   90.00
#
_symmetry.space_group_name_H-M   'P 1'
#
loop_
_entity.id
_entity.type
_entity.pdbx_description
1 polymer ?
#
loop_
_entity_poly.entity_id
_entity_poly.type
_entity_poly.pdbx_seq_one_letter_code
_entity_poly.pdbx_strand_id
1 'polypeptide(L)'
;MKVTRRSRLLLRLQSLIFTVLFIAIIGMLAWLSTQYVYQADWTSGSRNTISDGSRRLLDAMDQPVRITAFVREDELTRSQVRDLIGTYQRFKDDITLEFVNPDLAPERIRELGIASGGEIVIHYRDRHEKIQTLSEQHLTNALLRLTRLDERWIVFLTGHGERRAGGETNHGLGEFSKELERKGLNVQSINLVESEIPSNTNLLVMASPQTALLPGEMDKLQSYIDKGGNLLWLAEPDSPRGLETLSEQLGIHFLPGTVVDATTRMFGIENPTFVVITGYPRHDISREMTTVTVFPEAAALEINDSAAWSVTPLLTTLEHSWTEIGEIEGEVSFDSNDDERAGPLEIGVAMTRPAASDTDGDDASTPEQRIVVIGDGDFLSNTYLGNPGNLDLGLNIVRWLSHDDATIEIRVKSAPDTTLVLGKVAQAVIAIGFLIGIPLLLLLLGIGIWLRRRRR
;
A
#
# COMPACT_ATOMS: atom_id res chain seq x y z
N MET A 1 21.89 46.20 64.55
CA MET A 1 20.51 46.58 64.20
C MET A 1 19.52 45.95 65.21
N LYS A 2 18.81 46.80 66.00
CA LYS A 2 17.84 46.30 66.98
C LYS A 2 16.54 45.86 66.25
N VAL A 3 16.27 44.55 66.18
CA VAL A 3 15.06 44.00 65.56
C VAL A 3 13.89 44.34 66.47
N THR A 4 13.03 45.29 66.02
CA THR A 4 11.85 45.70 66.74
C THR A 4 10.74 44.69 66.61
N ARG A 5 9.77 44.66 67.56
CA ARG A 5 8.62 43.72 67.49
C ARG A 5 7.86 43.84 66.20
N ARG A 6 7.75 45.03 65.59
CA ARG A 6 7.07 45.27 64.30
C ARG A 6 7.86 44.61 63.14
N SER A 7 9.17 44.68 63.11
CA SER A 7 9.93 43.99 62.00
C SER A 7 9.84 42.47 62.05
N ARG A 8 9.77 41.88 63.26
CA ARG A 8 9.53 40.42 63.41
C ARG A 8 8.13 40.01 62.94
N LEU A 9 7.12 40.84 63.18
CA LEU A 9 5.75 40.54 62.74
C LEU A 9 5.61 40.65 61.23
N LEU A 10 6.22 41.68 60.62
CA LEU A 10 6.28 41.82 59.16
C LEU A 10 7.00 40.67 58.49
N LEU A 11 8.14 40.20 59.00
CA LEU A 11 8.85 39.04 58.47
C LEU A 11 8.06 37.74 58.61
N ARG A 12 7.31 37.55 59.70
CA ARG A 12 6.42 36.39 59.87
C ARG A 12 5.25 36.45 58.90
N LEU A 13 4.65 37.63 58.71
CA LEU A 13 3.54 37.79 57.73
C LEU A 13 4.00 37.57 56.31
N GLN A 14 5.19 38.12 55.95
CA GLN A 14 5.81 37.89 54.64
C GLN A 14 6.11 36.40 54.40
N SER A 15 6.65 35.69 55.41
CA SER A 15 6.93 34.25 55.34
C SER A 15 5.62 33.46 55.18
N LEU A 16 4.55 33.83 55.89
CA LEU A 16 3.28 33.19 55.80
C LEU A 16 2.62 33.38 54.42
N ILE A 17 2.65 34.62 53.89
CA ILE A 17 2.16 34.95 52.55
C ILE A 17 2.97 34.15 51.49
N PHE A 18 4.28 34.12 51.63
CA PHE A 18 5.14 33.35 50.71
C PHE A 18 4.80 31.83 50.75
N THR A 19 4.59 31.27 51.96
CA THR A 19 4.24 29.85 52.09
C THR A 19 2.88 29.56 51.51
N VAL A 20 1.87 30.42 51.71
CA VAL A 20 0.54 30.27 51.13
C VAL A 20 0.59 30.34 49.58
N LEU A 21 1.31 31.34 49.03
CA LEU A 21 1.48 31.47 47.58
C LEU A 21 2.25 30.29 47.00
N PHE A 22 3.24 29.77 47.66
CA PHE A 22 4.00 28.63 47.23
C PHE A 22 3.15 27.36 47.18
N ILE A 23 2.32 27.13 48.21
CA ILE A 23 1.35 26.01 48.22
C ILE A 23 0.29 26.18 47.13
N ALA A 24 -0.19 27.41 46.92
CA ALA A 24 -1.16 27.70 45.85
C ALA A 24 -0.57 27.43 44.46
N ILE A 25 0.70 27.81 44.21
CA ILE A 25 1.39 27.51 42.95
C ILE A 25 1.57 26.01 42.77
N ILE A 26 1.98 25.24 43.79
CA ILE A 26 2.10 23.79 43.73
C ILE A 26 0.74 23.16 43.44
N GLY A 27 -0.32 23.59 44.12
CA GLY A 27 -1.68 23.12 43.89
C GLY A 27 -2.16 23.40 42.46
N MET A 28 -1.85 24.60 41.94
CA MET A 28 -2.20 24.98 40.57
C MET A 28 -1.40 24.17 39.53
N LEU A 29 -0.11 23.94 39.76
CA LEU A 29 0.71 23.10 38.90
C LEU A 29 0.27 21.64 38.94
N ALA A 30 -0.09 21.12 40.11
CA ALA A 30 -0.66 19.77 40.24
C ALA A 30 -1.98 19.64 39.51
N TRP A 31 -2.90 20.62 39.64
CA TRP A 31 -4.15 20.66 38.91
C TRP A 31 -3.93 20.77 37.40
N LEU A 32 -3.04 21.66 36.95
CA LEU A 32 -2.69 21.83 35.54
C LEU A 32 -2.09 20.53 34.96
N SER A 33 -1.25 19.84 35.72
CA SER A 33 -0.64 18.55 35.32
C SER A 33 -1.68 17.42 35.17
N THR A 34 -2.82 17.48 35.87
CA THR A 34 -3.90 16.51 35.69
C THR A 34 -4.83 16.86 34.55
N GLN A 35 -4.96 18.17 34.22
CA GLN A 35 -5.84 18.65 33.16
C GLN A 35 -5.17 18.60 31.77
N TYR A 36 -3.88 18.79 31.69
CA TYR A 36 -3.12 18.80 30.44
C TYR A 36 -2.04 17.70 30.47
N VAL A 37 -2.40 16.53 29.92
CA VAL A 37 -1.46 15.44 29.75
C VAL A 37 -0.63 15.69 28.49
N TYR A 38 0.52 16.34 28.62
CA TYR A 38 1.49 16.46 27.53
C TYR A 38 2.41 15.23 27.53
N GLN A 39 2.31 14.40 26.50
CA GLN A 39 3.18 13.26 26.31
C GLN A 39 4.11 13.53 25.12
N ALA A 40 5.40 13.67 25.38
CA ALA A 40 6.41 13.74 24.34
C ALA A 40 7.06 12.37 24.17
N ASP A 41 7.08 11.86 22.94
CA ASP A 41 7.77 10.61 22.62
C ASP A 41 9.26 10.93 22.35
N TRP A 42 10.10 10.57 23.32
CA TRP A 42 11.56 10.77 23.27
C TRP A 42 12.29 9.50 22.84
N THR A 43 11.56 8.49 22.38
CA THR A 43 12.18 7.26 21.88
C THR A 43 12.81 7.50 20.51
N SER A 44 13.93 6.81 20.24
CA SER A 44 14.53 6.84 18.90
C SER A 44 13.52 6.32 17.88
N GLY A 45 13.15 7.17 16.90
CA GLY A 45 12.15 6.85 15.88
C GLY A 45 10.70 6.99 16.32
N SER A 46 10.38 7.69 17.43
CA SER A 46 8.99 7.94 17.91
C SER A 46 8.14 6.67 17.97
N ARG A 47 8.64 5.62 18.61
CA ARG A 47 8.02 4.27 18.63
C ARG A 47 6.68 4.19 19.37
N ASN A 48 6.44 5.12 20.30
CA ASN A 48 5.22 5.14 21.10
C ASN A 48 4.14 6.08 20.52
N THR A 49 4.37 6.63 19.33
CA THR A 49 3.41 7.42 18.56
C THR A 49 3.15 6.78 17.20
N ILE A 50 1.92 6.85 16.73
CA ILE A 50 1.56 6.41 15.38
C ILE A 50 2.16 7.37 14.33
N SER A 51 2.29 6.89 13.10
CA SER A 51 2.80 7.69 11.98
C SER A 51 1.84 8.83 11.62
N ASP A 52 2.36 9.86 10.93
CA ASP A 52 1.53 10.97 10.47
C ASP A 52 0.46 10.50 9.46
N GLY A 53 0.73 9.43 8.70
CA GLY A 53 -0.26 8.79 7.85
C GLY A 53 -1.41 8.18 8.63
N SER A 54 -1.11 7.43 9.70
CA SER A 54 -2.12 6.86 10.61
C SER A 54 -2.96 7.95 11.28
N ARG A 55 -2.32 9.05 11.70
CA ARG A 55 -3.03 10.19 12.33
C ARG A 55 -4.01 10.85 11.37
N ARG A 56 -3.56 11.21 10.15
CA ARG A 56 -4.44 11.80 9.12
C ARG A 56 -5.64 10.92 8.79
N LEU A 57 -5.42 9.59 8.75
CA LEU A 57 -6.51 8.65 8.55
C LEU A 57 -7.53 8.71 9.70
N LEU A 58 -7.08 8.68 10.95
CA LEU A 58 -7.96 8.77 12.12
C LEU A 58 -8.72 10.09 12.18
N ASP A 59 -8.06 11.20 11.83
CA ASP A 59 -8.68 12.53 11.77
C ASP A 59 -9.80 12.62 10.70
N ALA A 60 -9.68 11.84 9.63
CA ALA A 60 -10.67 11.75 8.56
C ALA A 60 -11.86 10.81 8.89
N MET A 61 -11.74 10.00 9.96
CA MET A 61 -12.79 9.05 10.36
C MET A 61 -13.84 9.71 11.27
N ASP A 62 -15.09 9.78 10.82
CA ASP A 62 -16.21 10.46 11.46
C ASP A 62 -17.05 9.58 12.39
N GLN A 63 -16.85 8.25 12.36
CA GLN A 63 -17.63 7.28 13.15
C GLN A 63 -16.73 6.50 14.12
N PRO A 64 -17.32 5.93 15.18
CA PRO A 64 -16.59 5.11 16.13
C PRO A 64 -16.03 3.82 15.51
N VAL A 65 -14.89 3.40 16.00
CA VAL A 65 -14.23 2.16 15.60
C VAL A 65 -14.34 1.15 16.73
N ARG A 66 -14.84 -0.06 16.43
CA ARG A 66 -14.85 -1.17 17.38
C ARG A 66 -13.84 -2.22 16.96
N ILE A 67 -12.93 -2.56 17.86
CA ILE A 67 -11.90 -3.57 17.64
C ILE A 67 -12.18 -4.73 18.56
N THR A 68 -12.36 -5.93 18.01
CA THR A 68 -12.55 -7.18 18.74
C THR A 68 -11.34 -8.08 18.52
N ALA A 69 -10.57 -8.32 19.56
CA ALA A 69 -9.40 -9.19 19.52
C ALA A 69 -9.77 -10.59 20.01
N PHE A 70 -9.71 -11.58 19.13
CA PHE A 70 -9.96 -13.00 19.44
C PHE A 70 -8.68 -13.66 19.97
N VAL A 71 -8.39 -13.40 21.23
CA VAL A 71 -7.16 -13.82 21.89
C VAL A 71 -7.50 -14.59 23.17
N ARG A 72 -6.84 -15.73 23.36
CA ARG A 72 -6.93 -16.50 24.60
C ARG A 72 -6.51 -15.66 25.81
N GLU A 73 -6.73 -16.20 27.02
CA GLU A 73 -6.33 -15.51 28.26
C GLU A 73 -4.80 -15.58 28.46
N ASP A 74 -4.07 -15.02 27.49
CA ASP A 74 -2.63 -14.80 27.54
C ASP A 74 -2.34 -13.32 27.77
N GLU A 75 -1.84 -12.99 28.95
CA GLU A 75 -1.62 -11.59 29.35
C GLU A 75 -0.56 -10.92 28.49
N LEU A 76 0.44 -11.64 27.98
CA LEU A 76 1.47 -11.07 27.11
C LEU A 76 0.86 -10.60 25.80
N THR A 77 0.11 -11.46 25.12
CA THR A 77 -0.55 -11.13 23.84
C THR A 77 -1.59 -10.03 24.04
N ARG A 78 -2.40 -10.09 25.11
CA ARG A 78 -3.40 -9.07 25.43
C ARG A 78 -2.76 -7.72 25.73
N SER A 79 -1.61 -7.67 26.41
CA SER A 79 -0.91 -6.41 26.66
C SER A 79 -0.37 -5.80 25.37
N GLN A 80 0.20 -6.60 24.46
CA GLN A 80 0.68 -6.11 23.16
C GLN A 80 -0.45 -5.49 22.32
N VAL A 81 -1.62 -6.16 22.28
CA VAL A 81 -2.80 -5.63 21.61
C VAL A 81 -3.25 -4.32 22.26
N ARG A 82 -3.35 -4.28 23.59
CA ARG A 82 -3.76 -3.11 24.37
C ARG A 82 -2.82 -1.94 24.15
N ASP A 83 -1.52 -2.19 24.13
CA ASP A 83 -0.49 -1.16 23.94
C ASP A 83 -0.58 -0.54 22.53
N LEU A 84 -0.71 -1.37 21.48
CA LEU A 84 -0.86 -0.86 20.12
C LEU A 84 -2.16 -0.06 19.96
N ILE A 85 -3.31 -0.64 20.35
CA ILE A 85 -4.61 0.04 20.23
C ILE A 85 -4.63 1.31 21.09
N GLY A 86 -4.02 1.29 22.27
CA GLY A 86 -3.87 2.45 23.14
C GLY A 86 -3.13 3.61 22.48
N THR A 87 -2.21 3.36 21.55
CA THR A 87 -1.58 4.44 20.77
C THR A 87 -2.54 5.13 19.82
N TYR A 88 -3.51 4.38 19.23
CA TYR A 88 -4.57 4.93 18.38
C TYR A 88 -5.63 5.66 19.18
N GLN A 89 -6.03 5.11 20.34
CA GLN A 89 -7.01 5.73 21.24
C GLN A 89 -6.61 7.11 21.74
N ARG A 90 -5.31 7.44 21.75
CA ARG A 90 -4.82 8.79 22.08
C ARG A 90 -5.17 9.84 21.04
N PHE A 91 -5.41 9.43 19.79
CA PHE A 91 -5.73 10.33 18.68
C PHE A 91 -7.20 10.27 18.28
N LYS A 92 -7.93 9.21 18.68
CA LYS A 92 -9.35 9.03 18.42
C LYS A 92 -9.99 8.33 19.62
N ASP A 93 -10.69 9.09 20.44
CA ASP A 93 -11.24 8.64 21.73
C ASP A 93 -12.36 7.61 21.61
N ASP A 94 -13.02 7.52 20.45
CA ASP A 94 -14.14 6.62 20.17
C ASP A 94 -13.70 5.27 19.57
N ILE A 95 -12.44 4.90 19.72
CA ILE A 95 -11.95 3.54 19.47
C ILE A 95 -12.18 2.67 20.70
N THR A 96 -12.96 1.59 20.53
CA THR A 96 -13.25 0.62 21.61
C THR A 96 -12.52 -0.69 21.34
N LEU A 97 -11.96 -1.30 22.40
CA LEU A 97 -11.27 -2.61 22.34
C LEU A 97 -12.00 -3.62 23.22
N GLU A 98 -12.42 -4.74 22.63
CA GLU A 98 -13.01 -5.90 23.31
C GLU A 98 -12.09 -7.12 23.11
N PHE A 99 -11.87 -7.89 24.17
CA PHE A 99 -11.21 -9.18 24.10
C PHE A 99 -12.21 -10.31 24.17
N VAL A 100 -12.18 -11.21 23.21
CA VAL A 100 -13.01 -12.41 23.16
C VAL A 100 -12.12 -13.64 23.20
N ASN A 101 -12.37 -14.54 24.16
CA ASN A 101 -11.69 -15.83 24.17
C ASN A 101 -12.32 -16.73 23.08
N PRO A 102 -11.54 -17.14 22.06
CA PRO A 102 -12.05 -17.95 20.96
C PRO A 102 -12.64 -19.28 21.42
N ASP A 103 -12.09 -19.88 22.47
CA ASP A 103 -12.55 -21.17 22.98
C ASP A 103 -13.95 -21.07 23.67
N LEU A 104 -14.37 -19.87 24.05
CA LEU A 104 -15.65 -19.59 24.72
C LEU A 104 -16.72 -19.00 23.78
N ALA A 105 -16.39 -18.65 22.54
CA ALA A 105 -17.29 -18.00 21.61
C ALA A 105 -17.34 -18.67 20.22
N PRO A 106 -17.65 -19.98 20.11
CA PRO A 106 -17.58 -20.73 18.86
C PRO A 106 -18.58 -20.25 17.80
N GLU A 107 -19.69 -19.64 18.21
CA GLU A 107 -20.69 -19.07 17.28
C GLU A 107 -20.15 -17.83 16.61
N ARG A 108 -19.57 -16.89 17.34
CA ARG A 108 -18.94 -15.67 16.79
C ARG A 108 -17.76 -16.01 15.85
N ILE A 109 -17.01 -17.06 16.16
CA ILE A 109 -15.91 -17.53 15.30
C ILE A 109 -16.44 -18.02 13.95
N ARG A 110 -17.52 -18.81 13.96
CA ARG A 110 -18.14 -19.32 12.72
C ARG A 110 -18.79 -18.21 11.91
N GLU A 111 -19.50 -17.30 12.56
CA GLU A 111 -20.15 -16.15 11.92
C GLU A 111 -19.14 -15.23 11.21
N LEU A 112 -18.04 -14.94 11.89
CA LEU A 112 -16.98 -14.09 11.35
C LEU A 112 -15.95 -14.86 10.50
N GLY A 113 -16.05 -16.18 10.38
CA GLY A 113 -15.12 -17.00 9.60
C GLY A 113 -13.66 -16.87 10.10
N ILE A 114 -13.45 -16.90 11.42
CA ILE A 114 -12.12 -16.80 12.03
C ILE A 114 -11.45 -18.18 11.97
N ALA A 115 -10.29 -18.24 11.31
CA ALA A 115 -9.61 -19.52 11.07
C ALA A 115 -8.72 -19.97 12.23
N SER A 116 -8.15 -19.04 13.00
CA SER A 116 -7.24 -19.34 14.11
C SER A 116 -7.36 -18.32 15.24
N GLY A 117 -7.05 -18.71 16.47
CA GLY A 117 -6.95 -17.76 17.58
C GLY A 117 -5.81 -16.77 17.33
N GLY A 118 -6.06 -15.49 17.64
CA GLY A 118 -5.11 -14.39 17.46
C GLY A 118 -5.52 -13.40 16.38
N GLU A 119 -6.65 -13.59 15.71
CA GLU A 119 -7.19 -12.63 14.73
C GLU A 119 -7.84 -11.43 15.44
N ILE A 120 -7.71 -10.26 14.83
CA ILE A 120 -8.32 -9.03 15.29
C ILE A 120 -9.31 -8.58 14.21
N VAL A 121 -10.55 -8.36 14.62
CA VAL A 121 -11.63 -7.87 13.75
C VAL A 121 -11.88 -6.41 14.07
N ILE A 122 -11.82 -5.57 13.06
CA ILE A 122 -12.02 -4.14 13.15
C ILE A 122 -13.36 -3.82 12.49
N HIS A 123 -14.25 -3.16 13.21
CA HIS A 123 -15.54 -2.74 12.71
C HIS A 123 -15.57 -1.21 12.59
N TYR A 124 -15.99 -0.73 11.44
CA TYR A 124 -16.24 0.68 11.18
C TYR A 124 -17.47 0.82 10.30
N ARG A 125 -18.46 1.59 10.76
CA ARG A 125 -19.80 1.61 10.15
C ARG A 125 -20.39 0.18 10.09
N ASP A 126 -20.93 -0.23 8.97
CA ASP A 126 -21.51 -1.58 8.76
C ASP A 126 -20.53 -2.59 8.16
N ARG A 127 -19.23 -2.25 8.15
CA ARG A 127 -18.16 -3.06 7.55
C ARG A 127 -17.19 -3.58 8.59
N HIS A 128 -16.53 -4.68 8.27
CA HIS A 128 -15.46 -5.21 9.11
C HIS A 128 -14.30 -5.74 8.29
N GLU A 129 -13.12 -5.67 8.88
CA GLU A 129 -11.85 -6.19 8.34
C GLU A 129 -11.16 -7.04 9.37
N LYS A 130 -10.40 -8.05 8.91
CA LYS A 130 -9.63 -8.95 9.78
C LYS A 130 -8.15 -8.74 9.55
N ILE A 131 -7.39 -8.71 10.64
CA ILE A 131 -5.94 -8.73 10.60
C ILE A 131 -5.41 -9.87 11.46
N GLN A 132 -4.38 -10.57 10.97
CA GLN A 132 -3.71 -11.65 11.66
C GLN A 132 -2.38 -11.19 12.27
N THR A 133 -1.79 -10.15 11.72
CA THR A 133 -0.53 -9.59 12.20
C THR A 133 -0.76 -8.28 12.93
N LEU A 134 -0.36 -8.25 14.19
CA LEU A 134 -0.47 -7.07 15.04
C LEU A 134 0.68 -6.10 14.74
N SER A 135 0.42 -5.10 13.91
CA SER A 135 1.34 -3.99 13.66
C SER A 135 0.60 -2.72 13.28
N GLU A 136 1.25 -1.56 13.44
CA GLU A 136 0.69 -0.28 13.01
C GLU A 136 0.30 -0.31 11.53
N GLN A 137 1.14 -0.87 10.68
CA GLN A 137 0.89 -0.96 9.24
C GLN A 137 -0.38 -1.75 8.90
N HIS A 138 -0.54 -2.96 9.48
CA HIS A 138 -1.71 -3.80 9.21
C HIS A 138 -2.99 -3.16 9.75
N LEU A 139 -2.94 -2.58 10.95
CA LEU A 139 -4.08 -1.91 11.55
C LEU A 139 -4.50 -0.68 10.75
N THR A 140 -3.56 0.20 10.40
CA THR A 140 -3.85 1.40 9.62
C THR A 140 -4.37 1.07 8.22
N ASN A 141 -3.79 0.07 7.55
CA ASN A 141 -4.26 -0.34 6.24
C ASN A 141 -5.66 -0.97 6.30
N ALA A 142 -5.99 -1.72 7.33
CA ALA A 142 -7.35 -2.22 7.54
C ALA A 142 -8.35 -1.07 7.79
N LEU A 143 -7.99 -0.10 8.62
CA LEU A 143 -8.79 1.11 8.81
C LEU A 143 -8.97 1.90 7.51
N LEU A 144 -7.90 2.05 6.70
CA LEU A 144 -7.97 2.71 5.40
C LEU A 144 -8.95 2.01 4.45
N ARG A 145 -8.93 0.68 4.39
CA ARG A 145 -9.90 -0.08 3.58
C ARG A 145 -11.34 0.12 4.06
N LEU A 146 -11.55 0.19 5.37
CA LEU A 146 -12.87 0.41 5.96
C LEU A 146 -13.41 1.84 5.76
N THR A 147 -12.54 2.85 5.63
CA THR A 147 -12.95 4.24 5.38
C THR A 147 -13.35 4.51 3.95
N ARG A 148 -12.84 3.72 2.99
CA ARG A 148 -13.20 3.87 1.60
C ARG A 148 -14.67 3.44 1.40
N LEU A 149 -15.52 4.42 1.13
CA LEU A 149 -16.96 4.23 1.00
C LEU A 149 -17.37 3.53 -0.29
N ASP A 150 -16.51 3.56 -1.30
CA ASP A 150 -16.85 3.07 -2.62
C ASP A 150 -16.64 1.56 -2.72
N GLU A 151 -17.71 0.83 -3.01
CA GLU A 151 -17.63 -0.54 -3.50
C GLU A 151 -16.77 -0.53 -4.76
N ARG A 152 -15.64 -1.23 -4.72
CA ARG A 152 -14.72 -1.27 -5.85
C ARG A 152 -15.22 -2.26 -6.88
N TRP A 153 -15.68 -1.73 -7.98
CA TRP A 153 -16.15 -2.50 -9.08
C TRP A 153 -15.10 -2.63 -10.20
N ILE A 154 -14.73 -3.85 -10.47
CA ILE A 154 -13.93 -4.21 -11.64
C ILE A 154 -14.92 -4.65 -12.73
N VAL A 155 -15.02 -3.86 -13.76
CA VAL A 155 -16.01 -4.06 -14.81
C VAL A 155 -15.34 -4.62 -16.04
N PHE A 156 -15.75 -5.82 -16.47
CA PHE A 156 -15.24 -6.48 -17.66
C PHE A 156 -16.18 -6.21 -18.85
N LEU A 157 -15.62 -5.78 -19.96
CA LEU A 157 -16.36 -5.64 -21.22
C LEU A 157 -16.68 -7.00 -21.80
N THR A 158 -17.84 -7.09 -22.44
CA THR A 158 -18.35 -8.27 -23.16
C THR A 158 -19.15 -7.83 -24.38
N GLY A 159 -19.25 -8.70 -25.37
CA GLY A 159 -20.04 -8.46 -26.59
C GLY A 159 -19.24 -8.63 -27.87
N HIS A 160 -17.92 -8.53 -27.81
CA HIS A 160 -17.02 -8.55 -28.97
C HIS A 160 -16.03 -9.72 -28.93
N GLY A 161 -16.42 -10.82 -28.26
CA GLY A 161 -15.57 -12.01 -28.14
C GLY A 161 -14.49 -11.94 -27.08
N GLU A 162 -14.61 -10.98 -26.16
CA GLU A 162 -13.67 -10.81 -25.04
C GLU A 162 -13.62 -12.06 -24.14
N ARG A 163 -12.52 -12.24 -23.46
CA ARG A 163 -12.33 -13.26 -22.42
C ARG A 163 -13.26 -12.97 -21.24
N ARG A 164 -14.15 -13.91 -20.94
CA ARG A 164 -15.22 -13.71 -19.95
C ARG A 164 -14.71 -13.82 -18.52
N ALA A 165 -15.05 -12.87 -17.67
CA ALA A 165 -14.76 -12.88 -16.24
C ALA A 165 -15.35 -14.11 -15.51
N GLY A 166 -16.58 -14.53 -15.84
CA GLY A 166 -17.22 -15.72 -15.28
C GLY A 166 -16.98 -17.01 -16.08
N GLY A 167 -16.03 -17.03 -17.04
CA GLY A 167 -15.83 -18.15 -17.96
C GLY A 167 -15.07 -19.31 -17.32
N GLU A 168 -15.62 -20.53 -17.40
CA GLU A 168 -14.94 -21.75 -16.97
C GLU A 168 -14.11 -22.39 -18.10
N THR A 169 -14.14 -21.81 -19.30
CA THR A 169 -13.34 -22.28 -20.44
C THR A 169 -11.86 -22.00 -20.25
N ASN A 170 -11.01 -22.73 -20.93
CA ASN A 170 -9.55 -22.56 -20.85
C ASN A 170 -9.11 -21.11 -21.10
N HIS A 171 -9.74 -20.42 -22.05
CA HIS A 171 -9.45 -19.03 -22.41
C HIS A 171 -10.17 -17.99 -21.54
N GLY A 172 -11.09 -18.43 -20.65
CA GLY A 172 -11.80 -17.54 -19.74
C GLY A 172 -10.93 -17.02 -18.63
N LEU A 173 -11.40 -15.97 -17.95
CA LEU A 173 -10.73 -15.34 -16.80
C LEU A 173 -11.43 -15.70 -15.47
N GLY A 174 -12.17 -16.82 -15.42
CA GLY A 174 -13.00 -17.17 -14.26
C GLY A 174 -12.19 -17.41 -12.98
N GLU A 175 -11.02 -18.04 -13.06
CA GLU A 175 -10.16 -18.25 -11.91
C GLU A 175 -9.56 -16.92 -11.44
N PHE A 176 -9.16 -16.04 -12.36
CA PHE A 176 -8.66 -14.71 -12.00
C PHE A 176 -9.76 -13.87 -11.32
N SER A 177 -10.98 -13.88 -11.83
CA SER A 177 -12.13 -13.19 -11.22
C SER A 177 -12.42 -13.69 -9.81
N LYS A 178 -12.38 -15.01 -9.57
CA LYS A 178 -12.54 -15.59 -8.23
C LYS A 178 -11.43 -15.11 -7.26
N GLU A 179 -10.21 -14.92 -7.75
CA GLU A 179 -9.12 -14.36 -6.93
C GLU A 179 -9.38 -12.88 -6.59
N LEU A 180 -9.88 -12.08 -7.54
CA LEU A 180 -10.28 -10.70 -7.28
C LEU A 180 -11.38 -10.63 -6.21
N GLU A 181 -12.42 -11.48 -6.33
CA GLU A 181 -13.50 -11.56 -5.34
C GLU A 181 -12.99 -12.00 -3.96
N ARG A 182 -12.06 -12.96 -3.89
CA ARG A 182 -11.39 -13.35 -2.62
C ARG A 182 -10.60 -12.19 -1.98
N LYS A 183 -10.13 -11.25 -2.79
CA LYS A 183 -9.47 -10.02 -2.32
C LYS A 183 -10.45 -8.90 -1.95
N GLY A 184 -11.77 -9.16 -2.03
CA GLY A 184 -12.82 -8.20 -1.67
C GLY A 184 -13.14 -7.18 -2.76
N LEU A 185 -12.82 -7.47 -4.01
CA LEU A 185 -13.19 -6.68 -5.17
C LEU A 185 -14.47 -7.23 -5.77
N ASN A 186 -15.39 -6.36 -6.18
CA ASN A 186 -16.62 -6.78 -6.86
C ASN A 186 -16.35 -6.88 -8.36
N VAL A 187 -16.73 -8.00 -8.96
CA VAL A 187 -16.56 -8.24 -10.40
C VAL A 187 -17.91 -8.19 -11.10
N GLN A 188 -17.99 -7.45 -12.20
CA GLN A 188 -19.19 -7.32 -13.03
C GLN A 188 -18.79 -7.38 -14.51
N SER A 189 -19.65 -7.96 -15.33
CA SER A 189 -19.52 -7.90 -16.79
C SER A 189 -20.62 -7.01 -17.38
N ILE A 190 -20.27 -6.19 -18.37
CA ILE A 190 -21.21 -5.33 -19.08
C ILE A 190 -21.05 -5.45 -20.60
N ASN A 191 -22.14 -5.20 -21.30
CA ASN A 191 -22.17 -5.04 -22.75
C ASN A 191 -22.50 -3.57 -23.07
N LEU A 192 -21.61 -2.88 -23.78
CA LEU A 192 -21.76 -1.45 -24.10
C LEU A 192 -22.93 -1.15 -25.05
N VAL A 193 -23.41 -2.15 -25.80
CA VAL A 193 -24.64 -2.00 -26.61
C VAL A 193 -25.85 -1.80 -25.69
N GLU A 194 -25.90 -2.54 -24.59
CA GLU A 194 -27.08 -2.61 -23.71
C GLU A 194 -27.03 -1.60 -22.56
N SER A 195 -25.82 -1.18 -22.13
CA SER A 195 -25.67 -0.36 -20.94
C SER A 195 -24.54 0.69 -21.07
N GLU A 196 -24.58 1.68 -20.19
CA GLU A 196 -23.48 2.60 -19.96
C GLU A 196 -22.48 1.99 -18.97
N ILE A 197 -21.23 2.50 -18.98
CA ILE A 197 -20.25 2.14 -17.96
C ILE A 197 -20.71 2.74 -16.63
N PRO A 198 -20.91 1.93 -15.57
CA PRO A 198 -21.38 2.43 -14.27
C PRO A 198 -20.46 3.50 -13.70
N SER A 199 -21.02 4.53 -13.06
CA SER A 199 -20.24 5.63 -12.48
C SER A 199 -19.35 5.21 -11.30
N ASN A 200 -19.67 4.07 -10.67
CA ASN A 200 -18.88 3.47 -9.59
C ASN A 200 -17.82 2.46 -10.09
N THR A 201 -17.51 2.46 -11.39
CA THR A 201 -16.44 1.64 -11.97
C THR A 201 -15.07 2.17 -11.52
N ASN A 202 -14.32 1.37 -10.78
CA ASN A 202 -12.95 1.71 -10.40
C ASN A 202 -11.94 1.32 -11.47
N LEU A 203 -12.22 0.23 -12.17
CA LEU A 203 -11.38 -0.29 -13.24
C LEU A 203 -12.26 -0.92 -14.31
N LEU A 204 -12.05 -0.49 -15.54
CA LEU A 204 -12.60 -1.15 -16.73
C LEU A 204 -11.55 -2.13 -17.27
N VAL A 205 -11.97 -3.35 -17.58
CA VAL A 205 -11.12 -4.39 -18.18
C VAL A 205 -11.64 -4.74 -19.55
N MET A 206 -10.84 -4.53 -20.56
CA MET A 206 -11.07 -4.94 -21.93
C MET A 206 -10.09 -6.09 -22.25
N ALA A 207 -10.61 -7.31 -22.29
CA ALA A 207 -9.81 -8.52 -22.33
C ALA A 207 -9.90 -9.19 -23.71
N SER A 208 -8.97 -8.87 -24.59
CA SER A 208 -8.77 -9.52 -25.90
C SER A 208 -10.01 -9.52 -26.78
N PRO A 209 -10.60 -8.35 -27.14
CA PRO A 209 -11.73 -8.30 -28.06
C PRO A 209 -11.35 -8.89 -29.41
N GLN A 210 -12.22 -9.72 -29.97
CA GLN A 210 -12.01 -10.43 -31.24
C GLN A 210 -12.60 -9.71 -32.45
N THR A 211 -13.51 -8.76 -32.19
CA THR A 211 -14.17 -7.95 -33.23
C THR A 211 -14.19 -6.50 -32.81
N ALA A 212 -14.28 -5.60 -33.79
CA ALA A 212 -14.32 -4.16 -33.54
C ALA A 212 -15.57 -3.75 -32.74
N LEU A 213 -15.40 -2.78 -31.82
CA LEU A 213 -16.49 -2.11 -31.15
C LEU A 213 -17.32 -1.29 -32.16
N LEU A 214 -18.62 -1.19 -31.92
CA LEU A 214 -19.48 -0.30 -32.69
C LEU A 214 -19.13 1.18 -32.38
N PRO A 215 -19.36 2.11 -33.33
CA PRO A 215 -19.03 3.51 -33.12
C PRO A 215 -19.60 4.10 -31.82
N GLY A 216 -20.85 3.80 -31.47
CA GLY A 216 -21.47 4.29 -30.23
C GLY A 216 -20.89 3.64 -28.95
N GLU A 217 -20.31 2.46 -29.03
CA GLU A 217 -19.60 1.82 -27.90
C GLU A 217 -18.21 2.44 -27.73
N MET A 218 -17.54 2.75 -28.86
CA MET A 218 -16.27 3.48 -28.84
C MET A 218 -16.43 4.87 -28.23
N ASP A 219 -17.51 5.60 -28.55
CA ASP A 219 -17.83 6.89 -27.96
C ASP A 219 -17.99 6.79 -26.42
N LYS A 220 -18.63 5.72 -25.93
CA LYS A 220 -18.78 5.46 -24.50
C LYS A 220 -17.45 5.16 -23.84
N LEU A 221 -16.60 4.36 -24.46
CA LEU A 221 -15.26 4.03 -23.97
C LEU A 221 -14.36 5.28 -23.91
N GLN A 222 -14.36 6.07 -24.97
CA GLN A 222 -13.61 7.34 -25.00
C GLN A 222 -14.10 8.32 -23.94
N SER A 223 -15.43 8.48 -23.80
CA SER A 223 -15.99 9.33 -22.75
C SER A 223 -15.60 8.88 -21.35
N TYR A 224 -15.50 7.58 -21.10
CA TYR A 224 -15.03 7.03 -19.83
C TYR A 224 -13.55 7.39 -19.57
N ILE A 225 -12.69 7.23 -20.57
CA ILE A 225 -11.26 7.55 -20.49
C ILE A 225 -11.06 9.06 -20.33
N ASP A 226 -11.80 9.89 -21.05
CA ASP A 226 -11.68 11.35 -20.98
C ASP A 226 -12.12 11.89 -19.62
N LYS A 227 -13.04 11.21 -18.94
CA LYS A 227 -13.46 11.52 -17.56
C LYS A 227 -12.49 11.01 -16.48
N GLY A 228 -11.35 10.44 -16.86
CA GLY A 228 -10.35 9.96 -15.92
C GLY A 228 -10.54 8.50 -15.48
N GLY A 229 -11.32 7.71 -16.22
CA GLY A 229 -11.51 6.29 -15.93
C GLY A 229 -10.25 5.46 -16.13
N ASN A 230 -10.01 4.49 -15.26
CA ASN A 230 -8.86 3.59 -15.32
C ASN A 230 -9.14 2.37 -16.21
N LEU A 231 -8.17 1.96 -17.00
CA LEU A 231 -8.33 0.87 -17.98
C LEU A 231 -7.21 -0.17 -17.87
N LEU A 232 -7.59 -1.43 -17.90
CA LEU A 232 -6.72 -2.55 -18.24
C LEU A 232 -7.10 -3.04 -19.63
N TRP A 233 -6.21 -2.85 -20.60
CA TRP A 233 -6.35 -3.36 -21.95
C TRP A 233 -5.41 -4.54 -22.15
N LEU A 234 -5.99 -5.73 -22.24
CA LEU A 234 -5.32 -6.94 -22.67
C LEU A 234 -5.55 -7.10 -24.16
N ALA A 235 -4.49 -7.01 -24.93
CA ALA A 235 -4.52 -7.14 -26.39
C ALA A 235 -4.06 -8.54 -26.81
N GLU A 236 -3.98 -8.75 -28.11
CA GLU A 236 -3.49 -9.99 -28.73
C GLU A 236 -2.65 -9.60 -29.96
N PRO A 237 -1.87 -10.50 -30.54
CA PRO A 237 -1.34 -10.32 -31.89
C PRO A 237 -2.45 -9.89 -32.86
N ASP A 238 -2.13 -9.08 -33.85
CA ASP A 238 -3.04 -8.43 -34.79
C ASP A 238 -3.98 -7.36 -34.17
N SER A 239 -3.75 -6.96 -32.91
CA SER A 239 -4.37 -5.74 -32.39
C SER A 239 -3.91 -4.52 -33.18
N PRO A 240 -4.72 -3.44 -33.25
CA PRO A 240 -5.84 -3.10 -32.35
C PRO A 240 -7.23 -3.55 -32.79
N ARG A 241 -7.45 -4.24 -33.92
CA ARG A 241 -8.73 -4.82 -34.37
C ARG A 241 -9.95 -3.91 -34.19
N GLY A 242 -9.91 -2.69 -34.75
CA GLY A 242 -10.99 -1.71 -34.63
C GLY A 242 -10.91 -0.82 -33.40
N LEU A 243 -9.79 -0.86 -32.68
CA LEU A 243 -9.48 0.04 -31.56
C LEU A 243 -8.35 1.03 -31.92
N GLU A 244 -8.17 1.31 -33.23
CA GLU A 244 -7.13 2.18 -33.74
C GLU A 244 -7.20 3.59 -33.12
N THR A 245 -8.42 4.12 -32.99
CA THR A 245 -8.65 5.43 -32.37
C THR A 245 -8.22 5.47 -30.90
N LEU A 246 -8.47 4.38 -30.16
CA LEU A 246 -8.00 4.26 -28.78
C LEU A 246 -6.47 4.15 -28.72
N SER A 247 -5.89 3.36 -29.58
CA SER A 247 -4.44 3.16 -29.70
C SER A 247 -3.74 4.49 -29.99
N GLU A 248 -4.26 5.28 -30.95
CA GLU A 248 -3.75 6.61 -31.29
C GLU A 248 -3.91 7.60 -30.13
N GLN A 249 -5.05 7.60 -29.43
CA GLN A 249 -5.30 8.46 -28.27
C GLN A 249 -4.30 8.16 -27.13
N LEU A 250 -3.93 6.91 -26.95
CA LEU A 250 -2.95 6.48 -25.95
C LEU A 250 -1.50 6.65 -26.42
N GLY A 251 -1.26 6.90 -27.70
CA GLY A 251 0.09 6.96 -28.28
C GLY A 251 0.79 5.60 -28.31
N ILE A 252 0.02 4.52 -28.43
CA ILE A 252 0.52 3.15 -28.52
C ILE A 252 0.33 2.64 -29.93
N HIS A 253 1.37 2.02 -30.47
CA HIS A 253 1.33 1.33 -31.75
C HIS A 253 1.63 -0.15 -31.56
N PHE A 254 0.78 -1.03 -32.06
CA PHE A 254 1.04 -2.46 -32.06
C PHE A 254 1.89 -2.84 -33.27
N LEU A 255 3.01 -3.49 -33.01
CA LEU A 255 3.86 -3.99 -34.09
C LEU A 255 3.21 -5.22 -34.75
N PRO A 256 3.40 -5.43 -36.05
CA PRO A 256 2.86 -6.59 -36.72
C PRO A 256 3.53 -7.89 -36.25
N GLY A 257 2.78 -8.99 -36.30
CA GLY A 257 3.24 -10.33 -35.94
C GLY A 257 3.14 -10.66 -34.47
N THR A 258 3.62 -11.84 -34.13
CA THR A 258 3.65 -12.38 -32.76
C THR A 258 5.07 -12.35 -32.22
N VAL A 259 5.25 -11.97 -30.98
CA VAL A 259 6.58 -12.03 -30.36
C VAL A 259 7.00 -13.46 -30.15
N VAL A 260 8.18 -13.78 -30.62
CA VAL A 260 8.85 -15.07 -30.41
C VAL A 260 10.16 -14.87 -29.66
N ASP A 261 10.54 -15.84 -28.83
CA ASP A 261 11.75 -15.77 -28.02
C ASP A 261 12.52 -17.08 -28.11
N ALA A 262 13.68 -17.02 -28.76
CA ALA A 262 14.53 -18.19 -28.93
C ALA A 262 15.15 -18.71 -27.61
N THR A 263 15.15 -17.88 -26.55
CA THR A 263 15.73 -18.24 -25.25
C THR A 263 14.81 -19.13 -24.42
N THR A 264 13.53 -19.24 -24.75
CA THR A 264 12.54 -20.05 -24.00
C THR A 264 12.91 -21.53 -23.94
N ARG A 265 13.62 -22.04 -24.94
CA ARG A 265 14.18 -23.40 -24.93
C ARG A 265 15.10 -23.65 -23.74
N MET A 266 15.81 -22.63 -23.25
CA MET A 266 16.66 -22.73 -22.04
C MET A 266 15.86 -22.96 -20.77
N PHE A 267 14.58 -22.58 -20.76
CA PHE A 267 13.62 -22.80 -19.69
C PHE A 267 12.81 -24.10 -19.86
N GLY A 268 13.13 -24.89 -20.90
CA GLY A 268 12.42 -26.14 -21.22
C GLY A 268 11.08 -25.93 -21.94
N ILE A 269 10.85 -24.74 -22.51
CA ILE A 269 9.66 -24.40 -23.29
C ILE A 269 10.01 -24.56 -24.78
N GLU A 270 9.37 -25.51 -25.46
CA GLU A 270 9.65 -25.80 -26.88
C GLU A 270 8.94 -24.82 -27.83
N ASN A 271 7.79 -24.29 -27.43
CA ASN A 271 7.02 -23.36 -28.26
C ASN A 271 7.67 -21.95 -28.21
N PRO A 272 8.12 -21.40 -29.35
CA PRO A 272 8.81 -20.10 -29.38
C PRO A 272 7.89 -18.89 -29.14
N THR A 273 6.55 -19.05 -29.25
CA THR A 273 5.59 -17.96 -28.95
C THR A 273 5.47 -17.64 -27.48
N PHE A 274 5.99 -18.52 -26.62
CA PHE A 274 5.99 -18.25 -25.18
C PHE A 274 7.12 -17.26 -24.83
N VAL A 275 6.74 -16.10 -24.37
CA VAL A 275 7.67 -15.07 -23.90
C VAL A 275 7.82 -15.17 -22.39
N VAL A 276 9.06 -15.17 -21.91
CA VAL A 276 9.36 -15.24 -20.48
C VAL A 276 9.98 -13.92 -20.02
N ILE A 277 9.32 -13.26 -19.09
CA ILE A 277 9.84 -12.04 -18.47
C ILE A 277 10.52 -12.41 -17.15
N THR A 278 11.80 -12.11 -17.05
CA THR A 278 12.65 -12.41 -15.88
C THR A 278 13.12 -11.18 -15.13
N GLY A 279 13.02 -10.01 -15.74
CA GLY A 279 13.46 -8.73 -15.19
C GLY A 279 12.31 -7.72 -15.23
N TYR A 280 12.14 -6.99 -14.15
CA TYR A 280 11.07 -6.00 -14.03
C TYR A 280 11.65 -4.62 -13.72
N PRO A 281 11.08 -3.55 -14.29
CA PRO A 281 11.45 -2.19 -13.96
C PRO A 281 11.05 -1.84 -12.52
N ARG A 282 11.59 -0.74 -12.01
CA ARG A 282 11.15 -0.20 -10.71
C ARG A 282 9.81 0.53 -10.87
N HIS A 283 8.73 -0.21 -10.80
CA HIS A 283 7.37 0.31 -10.84
C HIS A 283 6.57 -0.28 -9.67
N ASP A 284 5.50 0.37 -9.22
CA ASP A 284 4.69 -0.11 -8.09
C ASP A 284 4.01 -1.46 -8.36
N ILE A 285 3.70 -1.75 -9.62
CA ILE A 285 3.16 -3.05 -10.06
C ILE A 285 4.20 -4.16 -9.89
N SER A 286 5.46 -3.87 -10.20
CA SER A 286 6.53 -4.88 -10.31
C SER A 286 7.53 -4.88 -9.17
N ARG A 287 7.44 -3.94 -8.24
CA ARG A 287 8.40 -3.74 -7.13
C ARG A 287 8.67 -5.00 -6.31
N GLU A 288 7.64 -5.81 -6.08
CA GLU A 288 7.71 -7.03 -5.27
C GLU A 288 7.83 -8.31 -6.12
N MET A 289 7.89 -8.18 -7.46
CA MET A 289 8.01 -9.32 -8.36
C MET A 289 9.42 -9.91 -8.31
N THR A 290 9.50 -11.17 -7.95
CA THR A 290 10.75 -11.96 -7.92
C THR A 290 10.66 -13.23 -8.75
N THR A 291 9.47 -13.58 -9.18
CA THR A 291 9.16 -14.76 -10.01
C THR A 291 9.02 -14.36 -11.47
N VAL A 292 9.36 -15.26 -12.34
CA VAL A 292 9.18 -15.08 -13.79
C VAL A 292 7.69 -15.09 -14.16
N THR A 293 7.32 -14.35 -15.20
CA THR A 293 5.99 -14.42 -15.81
C THR A 293 6.08 -14.96 -17.22
N VAL A 294 5.01 -15.61 -17.65
CA VAL A 294 4.96 -16.31 -18.94
C VAL A 294 3.78 -15.78 -19.76
N PHE A 295 4.07 -15.36 -20.99
CA PHE A 295 3.08 -14.84 -21.95
C PHE A 295 3.08 -15.76 -23.17
N PRO A 296 1.97 -16.48 -23.41
CA PRO A 296 1.92 -17.51 -24.46
C PRO A 296 1.97 -16.99 -25.89
N GLU A 297 1.29 -15.86 -26.15
CA GLU A 297 1.24 -15.22 -27.48
C GLU A 297 1.15 -13.70 -27.29
N ALA A 298 2.26 -13.00 -27.40
CA ALA A 298 2.29 -11.58 -27.15
C ALA A 298 2.43 -10.74 -28.43
N ALA A 299 1.71 -9.64 -28.50
CA ALA A 299 1.97 -8.53 -29.42
C ALA A 299 3.03 -7.60 -28.83
N ALA A 300 3.92 -7.10 -29.68
CA ALA A 300 4.83 -6.04 -29.27
C ALA A 300 4.21 -4.66 -29.42
N LEU A 301 4.62 -3.76 -28.56
CA LEU A 301 4.13 -2.39 -28.45
C LEU A 301 5.26 -1.39 -28.78
N GLU A 302 4.98 -0.40 -29.59
CA GLU A 302 5.83 0.78 -29.78
C GLU A 302 5.13 1.98 -29.14
N ILE A 303 5.89 2.75 -28.36
CA ILE A 303 5.39 3.91 -27.63
C ILE A 303 5.76 5.16 -28.42
N ASN A 304 4.76 5.93 -28.84
CA ASN A 304 4.99 7.26 -29.39
C ASN A 304 5.07 8.27 -28.24
N ASP A 305 6.06 9.16 -28.28
CA ASP A 305 6.17 10.26 -27.33
C ASP A 305 4.88 11.09 -27.34
N SER A 306 3.99 10.84 -26.39
CA SER A 306 2.75 11.59 -26.19
C SER A 306 2.94 12.55 -25.03
N ALA A 307 2.75 13.85 -25.28
CA ALA A 307 2.78 14.85 -24.21
C ALA A 307 1.65 14.68 -23.17
N ALA A 308 0.62 13.86 -23.50
CA ALA A 308 -0.54 13.67 -22.65
C ALA A 308 -0.35 12.58 -21.58
N TRP A 309 0.53 11.60 -21.81
CA TRP A 309 0.73 10.45 -20.94
C TRP A 309 2.19 10.31 -20.53
N SER A 310 2.42 10.03 -19.25
CA SER A 310 3.70 9.50 -18.77
C SER A 310 3.67 7.97 -18.92
N VAL A 311 4.50 7.44 -19.81
CA VAL A 311 4.52 6.00 -20.13
C VAL A 311 5.75 5.35 -19.50
N THR A 312 5.55 4.24 -18.80
CA THR A 312 6.62 3.42 -18.23
C THR A 312 6.54 2.02 -18.84
N PRO A 313 7.58 1.54 -19.53
CA PRO A 313 7.69 0.15 -19.92
C PRO A 313 7.55 -0.75 -18.68
N LEU A 314 6.67 -1.74 -18.74
CA LEU A 314 6.39 -2.64 -17.62
C LEU A 314 6.94 -4.03 -17.86
N LEU A 315 6.81 -4.51 -19.09
CA LEU A 315 7.20 -5.86 -19.51
C LEU A 315 8.02 -5.74 -20.80
N THR A 316 9.31 -6.05 -20.68
CA THR A 316 10.28 -6.00 -21.78
C THR A 316 10.85 -7.39 -22.01
N THR A 317 10.87 -7.84 -23.26
CA THR A 317 11.39 -9.17 -23.64
C THR A 317 12.91 -9.23 -23.56
N LEU A 318 13.46 -10.41 -23.67
CA LEU A 318 14.93 -10.62 -23.75
C LEU A 318 15.47 -10.20 -25.13
N GLU A 319 16.80 -10.01 -25.22
CA GLU A 319 17.49 -9.53 -26.43
C GLU A 319 17.34 -10.43 -27.66
N HIS A 320 17.06 -11.73 -27.46
CA HIS A 320 16.94 -12.72 -28.52
C HIS A 320 15.50 -13.01 -28.91
N SER A 321 14.63 -12.04 -28.73
CA SER A 321 13.25 -12.05 -29.20
C SER A 321 13.11 -11.22 -30.47
N TRP A 322 12.02 -11.43 -31.20
CA TRP A 322 11.62 -10.61 -32.37
C TRP A 322 10.12 -10.74 -32.60
N THR A 323 9.55 -9.89 -33.46
CA THR A 323 8.20 -10.06 -33.98
C THR A 323 8.26 -10.97 -35.19
N GLU A 324 7.59 -12.12 -35.15
CA GLU A 324 7.47 -13.05 -36.27
C GLU A 324 6.17 -12.77 -37.02
N ILE A 325 6.27 -12.50 -38.31
CA ILE A 325 5.12 -12.15 -39.16
C ILE A 325 4.61 -13.37 -39.95
N GLY A 326 5.46 -14.36 -40.13
CA GLY A 326 5.15 -15.59 -40.87
C GLY A 326 4.34 -16.62 -40.09
N GLU A 327 4.07 -17.76 -40.72
CA GLU A 327 3.51 -18.93 -40.04
C GLU A 327 4.55 -19.51 -39.07
N ILE A 328 4.17 -19.64 -37.82
CA ILE A 328 5.07 -20.15 -36.75
C ILE A 328 4.97 -21.68 -36.74
N GLU A 329 5.57 -22.31 -37.76
CA GLU A 329 5.68 -23.75 -37.87
C GLU A 329 7.16 -24.19 -37.95
N GLY A 330 7.60 -24.99 -36.99
CA GLY A 330 8.96 -25.55 -36.97
C GLY A 330 10.00 -24.60 -36.40
N GLU A 331 11.13 -24.44 -37.11
CA GLU A 331 12.24 -23.58 -36.69
C GLU A 331 12.05 -22.17 -37.28
N VAL A 332 11.77 -21.18 -36.45
CA VAL A 332 11.61 -19.78 -36.84
C VAL A 332 12.95 -19.04 -36.65
N SER A 333 13.22 -18.04 -37.52
CA SER A 333 14.41 -17.23 -37.45
C SER A 333 14.11 -15.81 -37.91
N PHE A 334 14.71 -14.85 -37.22
CA PHE A 334 14.57 -13.44 -37.53
C PHE A 334 14.91 -13.10 -39.00
N ASP A 335 13.99 -12.44 -39.71
CA ASP A 335 14.21 -11.92 -41.07
C ASP A 335 13.95 -10.39 -41.13
N SER A 336 15.04 -9.64 -41.22
CA SER A 336 14.96 -8.17 -41.30
C SER A 336 14.32 -7.60 -42.57
N ASN A 337 14.03 -8.45 -43.57
CA ASN A 337 13.40 -8.02 -44.84
C ASN A 337 11.86 -8.06 -44.77
N ASP A 338 11.28 -8.72 -43.76
CA ASP A 338 9.84 -8.94 -43.64
C ASP A 338 9.17 -7.98 -42.61
N ASP A 339 9.73 -6.79 -42.38
CA ASP A 339 9.27 -5.81 -41.40
C ASP A 339 9.26 -6.32 -39.93
N GLU A 340 9.98 -7.39 -39.66
CA GLU A 340 10.19 -7.92 -38.32
C GLU A 340 11.06 -6.99 -37.48
N ARG A 341 10.73 -6.91 -36.19
CA ARG A 341 11.48 -6.11 -35.22
C ARG A 341 12.26 -7.00 -34.25
N ALA A 342 13.58 -6.77 -34.20
CA ALA A 342 14.42 -7.45 -33.21
C ALA A 342 14.20 -6.87 -31.81
N GLY A 343 14.33 -7.74 -30.79
CA GLY A 343 14.25 -7.36 -29.38
C GLY A 343 15.45 -6.56 -28.86
N PRO A 344 15.38 -6.08 -27.63
CA PRO A 344 14.26 -6.27 -26.71
C PRO A 344 13.00 -5.50 -27.13
N LEU A 345 11.81 -6.08 -26.92
CA LEU A 345 10.52 -5.53 -27.30
C LEU A 345 9.66 -5.27 -26.08
N GLU A 346 8.89 -4.19 -26.10
CA GLU A 346 7.88 -3.93 -25.08
C GLU A 346 6.63 -4.75 -25.37
N ILE A 347 6.15 -5.53 -24.40
CA ILE A 347 4.89 -6.27 -24.48
C ILE A 347 3.87 -5.79 -23.44
N GLY A 348 4.26 -4.85 -22.57
CA GLY A 348 3.37 -4.27 -21.58
C GLY A 348 3.86 -2.92 -21.09
N VAL A 349 2.93 -1.97 -20.94
CA VAL A 349 3.21 -0.61 -20.51
C VAL A 349 2.23 -0.15 -19.44
N ALA A 350 2.71 0.66 -18.51
CA ALA A 350 1.88 1.40 -17.55
C ALA A 350 1.91 2.89 -17.92
N MET A 351 0.75 3.51 -17.87
CA MET A 351 0.55 4.90 -18.30
C MET A 351 -0.16 5.69 -17.21
N THR A 352 0.28 6.91 -16.99
CA THR A 352 -0.34 7.81 -16.02
C THR A 352 -0.51 9.21 -16.60
N ARG A 353 -1.57 9.90 -16.16
CA ARG A 353 -1.76 11.34 -16.36
C ARG A 353 -2.57 11.93 -15.21
N PRO A 354 -2.49 13.23 -14.92
CA PRO A 354 -3.42 13.87 -14.01
C PRO A 354 -4.86 13.69 -14.52
N ALA A 355 -5.77 13.22 -13.66
CA ALA A 355 -7.18 13.12 -14.03
C ALA A 355 -7.75 14.54 -14.26
N ALA A 356 -8.65 14.68 -15.23
CA ALA A 356 -9.35 15.93 -15.45
C ALA A 356 -10.15 16.29 -14.18
N SER A 357 -9.78 17.38 -13.50
CA SER A 357 -10.52 17.90 -12.35
C SER A 357 -11.44 19.03 -12.80
N ASP A 358 -12.73 18.92 -12.49
CA ASP A 358 -13.71 20.01 -12.70
C ASP A 358 -13.55 21.18 -11.69
N THR A 359 -12.54 21.12 -10.82
CA THR A 359 -12.28 22.15 -9.80
C THR A 359 -10.95 22.84 -10.05
N ASP A 360 -11.00 24.14 -10.31
CA ASP A 360 -9.87 25.09 -10.28
C ASP A 360 -9.32 25.23 -8.82
N GLY A 361 -8.81 24.18 -8.24
CA GLY A 361 -8.22 24.17 -6.92
C GLY A 361 -6.79 23.64 -6.99
N ASP A 362 -5.84 24.47 -6.58
CA ASP A 362 -4.39 24.18 -6.46
C ASP A 362 -4.11 23.16 -5.31
N ASP A 363 -4.93 22.14 -5.19
CA ASP A 363 -4.75 21.09 -4.18
C ASP A 363 -3.88 19.95 -4.74
N ALA A 364 -2.77 19.71 -4.08
CA ALA A 364 -1.71 18.74 -4.41
C ALA A 364 -2.17 17.24 -4.40
N SER A 365 -3.47 16.97 -4.53
CA SER A 365 -4.09 15.64 -4.57
C SER A 365 -5.03 15.45 -5.76
N THR A 366 -4.66 15.98 -6.95
CA THR A 366 -5.41 15.63 -8.16
C THR A 366 -5.31 14.12 -8.36
N PRO A 367 -6.45 13.40 -8.46
CA PRO A 367 -6.40 11.95 -8.71
C PRO A 367 -5.67 11.68 -10.02
N GLU A 368 -4.81 10.71 -10.03
CA GLU A 368 -4.06 10.28 -11.20
C GLU A 368 -4.89 9.27 -11.98
N GLN A 369 -5.03 9.42 -13.29
CA GLN A 369 -5.61 8.40 -14.14
C GLN A 369 -4.54 7.37 -14.52
N ARG A 370 -4.89 6.09 -14.50
CA ARG A 370 -3.97 4.97 -14.73
C ARG A 370 -4.50 4.03 -15.80
N ILE A 371 -3.65 3.68 -16.74
CA ILE A 371 -3.95 2.70 -17.80
C ILE A 371 -2.79 1.71 -17.87
N VAL A 372 -3.14 0.43 -18.06
CA VAL A 372 -2.15 -0.61 -18.39
C VAL A 372 -2.58 -1.28 -19.69
N VAL A 373 -1.64 -1.41 -20.60
CA VAL A 373 -1.82 -2.15 -21.86
C VAL A 373 -0.81 -3.28 -21.90
N ILE A 374 -1.30 -4.50 -22.15
CA ILE A 374 -0.47 -5.71 -22.29
C ILE A 374 -0.84 -6.39 -23.60
N GLY A 375 0.15 -6.77 -24.38
CA GLY A 375 -0.01 -7.41 -25.69
C GLY A 375 -0.43 -8.88 -25.64
N ASP A 376 -0.78 -9.39 -24.46
CA ASP A 376 -1.20 -10.78 -24.27
C ASP A 376 -2.32 -10.83 -23.20
N GLY A 377 -3.44 -11.43 -23.53
CA GLY A 377 -4.52 -11.68 -22.57
C GLY A 377 -4.53 -13.09 -22.02
N ASP A 378 -3.76 -13.99 -22.64
CA ASP A 378 -3.69 -15.39 -22.23
C ASP A 378 -3.03 -15.59 -20.87
N PHE A 379 -2.09 -14.73 -20.48
CA PHE A 379 -1.36 -14.88 -19.22
C PHE A 379 -2.26 -14.92 -17.98
N LEU A 380 -3.45 -14.31 -18.03
CA LEU A 380 -4.48 -14.33 -16.97
C LEU A 380 -5.57 -15.38 -17.19
N SER A 381 -5.54 -16.11 -18.31
CA SER A 381 -6.55 -17.14 -18.60
C SER A 381 -6.47 -18.32 -17.62
N ASN A 382 -7.58 -19.06 -17.52
CA ASN A 382 -7.66 -20.24 -16.66
C ASN A 382 -6.54 -21.27 -16.95
N THR A 383 -6.04 -21.32 -18.20
CA THR A 383 -4.95 -22.20 -18.59
C THR A 383 -3.61 -21.76 -18.03
N TYR A 384 -3.33 -20.46 -18.05
CA TYR A 384 -1.97 -19.94 -17.80
C TYR A 384 -1.84 -19.18 -16.49
N LEU A 385 -2.94 -18.91 -15.79
CA LEU A 385 -2.93 -18.20 -14.50
C LEU A 385 -2.06 -18.91 -13.44
N GLY A 386 -1.97 -20.24 -13.52
CA GLY A 386 -1.17 -21.07 -12.62
C GLY A 386 0.35 -21.03 -12.88
N ASN A 387 0.81 -20.36 -13.95
CA ASN A 387 2.22 -20.15 -14.18
C ASN A 387 2.85 -19.26 -13.08
N PRO A 388 4.10 -19.51 -12.72
CA PRO A 388 4.77 -18.69 -11.73
C PRO A 388 4.69 -17.19 -12.08
N GLY A 389 4.30 -16.36 -11.12
CA GLY A 389 4.23 -14.91 -11.25
C GLY A 389 3.03 -14.33 -12.00
N ASN A 390 2.29 -15.11 -12.83
CA ASN A 390 1.19 -14.57 -13.63
C ASN A 390 0.04 -14.03 -12.76
N LEU A 391 -0.40 -14.80 -11.78
CA LEU A 391 -1.42 -14.36 -10.84
C LEU A 391 -0.97 -13.12 -10.04
N ASP A 392 0.25 -13.14 -9.54
CA ASP A 392 0.80 -12.04 -8.74
C ASP A 392 0.88 -10.75 -9.56
N LEU A 393 1.34 -10.85 -10.82
CA LEU A 393 1.38 -9.71 -11.74
C LEU A 393 -0.04 -9.16 -11.99
N GLY A 394 -0.99 -10.03 -12.32
CA GLY A 394 -2.38 -9.63 -12.55
C GLY A 394 -3.01 -8.94 -11.36
N LEU A 395 -2.83 -9.47 -10.15
CA LEU A 395 -3.31 -8.87 -8.91
C LEU A 395 -2.64 -7.52 -8.61
N ASN A 396 -1.34 -7.41 -8.85
CA ASN A 396 -0.61 -6.15 -8.68
C ASN A 396 -1.07 -5.08 -9.67
N ILE A 397 -1.33 -5.44 -10.94
CA ILE A 397 -1.88 -4.54 -11.95
C ILE A 397 -3.25 -4.01 -11.51
N VAL A 398 -4.18 -4.91 -11.14
CA VAL A 398 -5.51 -4.50 -10.69
C VAL A 398 -5.43 -3.64 -9.43
N ARG A 399 -4.57 -3.98 -8.48
CA ARG A 399 -4.34 -3.20 -7.25
C ARG A 399 -3.87 -1.79 -7.57
N TRP A 400 -2.89 -1.65 -8.47
CA TRP A 400 -2.38 -0.36 -8.89
C TRP A 400 -3.44 0.45 -9.65
N LEU A 401 -4.12 -0.13 -10.64
CA LEU A 401 -5.18 0.52 -11.42
C LEU A 401 -6.39 0.93 -10.56
N SER A 402 -6.67 0.20 -9.48
CA SER A 402 -7.75 0.51 -8.54
C SER A 402 -7.33 1.50 -7.45
N HIS A 403 -6.14 2.10 -7.54
CA HIS A 403 -5.55 2.95 -6.49
C HIS A 403 -5.50 2.28 -5.11
N ASP A 404 -5.31 0.96 -5.08
CA ASP A 404 -5.14 0.20 -3.85
C ASP A 404 -3.68 0.16 -3.37
N ASP A 405 -2.79 0.70 -4.16
CA ASP A 405 -1.39 0.98 -3.87
C ASP A 405 -1.20 2.17 -2.92
N ALA A 406 -2.23 3.00 -2.72
CA ALA A 406 -2.27 4.00 -1.66
C ALA A 406 -2.37 3.34 -0.27
N THR A 407 -1.60 2.29 -0.04
CA THR A 407 -1.28 1.84 1.31
C THR A 407 -0.42 2.93 1.94
N ILE A 408 -0.81 3.36 3.13
CA ILE A 408 0.03 4.26 3.91
C ILE A 408 1.33 3.49 4.17
N GLU A 409 2.41 3.87 3.48
CA GLU A 409 3.73 3.30 3.70
C GLU A 409 4.20 3.71 5.10
N ILE A 410 3.89 2.88 6.07
CA ILE A 410 4.35 3.06 7.43
C ILE A 410 5.74 2.44 7.50
N ARG A 411 6.77 3.28 7.49
CA ARG A 411 8.12 2.82 7.78
C ARG A 411 8.12 2.08 9.10
N VAL A 412 8.47 0.79 9.06
CA VAL A 412 8.60 0.00 10.28
C VAL A 412 9.60 0.70 11.19
N LYS A 413 9.12 1.19 12.32
CA LYS A 413 9.93 1.84 13.34
C LYS A 413 10.77 0.76 14.03
N SER A 414 11.82 0.26 13.37
CA SER A 414 12.76 -0.67 13.96
C SER A 414 13.63 0.06 14.97
N ALA A 415 13.84 -0.55 16.12
CA ALA A 415 14.90 -0.08 17.02
C ALA A 415 16.24 -0.41 16.33
N PRO A 416 17.07 0.59 16.03
CA PRO A 416 18.38 0.31 15.42
C PRO A 416 19.25 -0.58 16.31
N ASP A 417 19.02 -0.56 17.64
CA ASP A 417 19.74 -1.43 18.57
C ASP A 417 18.88 -1.76 19.80
N THR A 418 18.61 -3.02 20.05
CA THR A 418 18.03 -3.52 21.32
C THR A 418 19.10 -3.70 22.40
N THR A 419 20.37 -3.68 22.02
CA THR A 419 21.51 -3.82 22.94
C THR A 419 22.44 -2.64 22.81
N LEU A 420 22.74 -1.98 23.94
CA LEU A 420 23.73 -0.93 24.00
C LEU A 420 25.13 -1.55 23.90
N VAL A 421 25.69 -1.61 22.70
CA VAL A 421 27.06 -2.06 22.47
C VAL A 421 28.03 -0.90 22.72
N LEU A 422 28.47 -0.76 23.95
CA LEU A 422 29.49 0.22 24.30
C LEU A 422 30.88 -0.31 23.90
N GLY A 423 31.62 0.46 23.13
CA GLY A 423 33.03 0.17 22.87
C GLY A 423 33.84 0.13 24.19
N LYS A 424 34.90 -0.68 24.26
CA LYS A 424 35.72 -0.87 25.44
C LYS A 424 36.21 0.46 26.09
N VAL A 425 36.48 1.46 25.26
CA VAL A 425 36.90 2.81 25.73
C VAL A 425 35.73 3.54 26.41
N ALA A 426 34.52 3.48 25.83
CA ALA A 426 33.34 4.11 26.41
C ALA A 426 32.95 3.45 27.73
N GLN A 427 33.02 2.11 27.83
CA GLN A 427 32.81 1.36 29.05
C GLN A 427 33.81 1.79 30.16
N ALA A 428 35.11 1.91 29.82
CA ALA A 428 36.14 2.35 30.77
C ALA A 428 35.91 3.79 31.23
N VAL A 429 35.55 4.70 30.34
CA VAL A 429 35.27 6.12 30.67
C VAL A 429 34.08 6.21 31.61
N ILE A 430 32.99 5.49 31.33
CA ILE A 430 31.81 5.48 32.19
C ILE A 430 32.15 4.87 33.55
N ALA A 431 32.82 3.72 33.58
CA ALA A 431 33.20 3.05 34.83
C ALA A 431 34.10 3.94 35.69
N ILE A 432 35.16 4.55 35.12
CA ILE A 432 36.09 5.44 35.85
C ILE A 432 35.37 6.72 36.28
N GLY A 433 34.54 7.30 35.42
CA GLY A 433 33.76 8.51 35.72
C GLY A 433 32.82 8.32 36.91
N PHE A 434 32.08 7.23 36.95
CA PHE A 434 31.12 6.95 38.02
C PHE A 434 31.83 6.45 39.31
N LEU A 435 32.80 5.54 39.17
CA LEU A 435 33.42 4.88 40.32
C LEU A 435 34.47 5.78 41.02
N ILE A 436 35.15 6.63 40.27
CA ILE A 436 36.25 7.45 40.78
C ILE A 436 35.92 8.94 40.64
N GLY A 437 35.47 9.38 39.47
CA GLY A 437 35.28 10.83 39.20
C GLY A 437 34.23 11.46 40.08
N ILE A 438 33.03 10.89 40.19
CA ILE A 438 31.95 11.45 41.00
C ILE A 438 32.30 11.44 42.50
N PRO A 439 32.77 10.31 43.11
CA PRO A 439 33.19 10.33 44.53
C PRO A 439 34.28 11.30 44.83
N LEU A 440 35.30 11.43 43.96
CA LEU A 440 36.39 12.36 44.14
C LEU A 440 35.90 13.83 44.09
N LEU A 441 35.01 14.15 43.17
CA LEU A 441 34.39 15.47 43.03
C LEU A 441 33.57 15.83 44.29
N LEU A 442 32.76 14.88 44.77
CA LEU A 442 32.01 15.06 46.05
C LEU A 442 32.91 15.24 47.23
N LEU A 443 34.03 14.50 47.32
CA LEU A 443 35.00 14.62 48.37
C LEU A 443 35.71 15.99 48.35
N LEU A 444 36.10 16.45 47.16
CA LEU A 444 36.72 17.80 47.00
C LEU A 444 35.72 18.90 47.34
N LEU A 445 34.45 18.79 46.93
CA LEU A 445 33.41 19.74 47.33
C LEU A 445 33.20 19.74 48.86
N GLY A 446 33.16 18.54 49.47
CA GLY A 446 33.02 18.40 50.92
C GLY A 446 34.21 19.06 51.70
N ILE A 447 35.43 18.82 51.24
CA ILE A 447 36.64 19.45 51.82
C ILE A 447 36.59 20.97 51.60
N GLY A 448 36.20 21.44 50.43
CA GLY A 448 36.07 22.87 50.14
C GLY A 448 35.07 23.58 51.06
N ILE A 449 33.90 22.94 51.28
CA ILE A 449 32.88 23.47 52.22
C ILE A 449 33.40 23.45 53.66
N TRP A 450 34.09 22.37 54.06
CA TRP A 450 34.66 22.24 55.40
C TRP A 450 35.73 23.30 55.67
N LEU A 451 36.65 23.52 54.73
CA LEU A 451 37.67 24.56 54.81
C LEU A 451 37.09 25.99 54.90
N ARG A 452 35.99 26.22 54.08
CA ARG A 452 35.30 27.50 54.10
C ARG A 452 34.55 27.76 55.40
N ARG A 453 33.99 26.71 56.04
CA ARG A 453 33.37 26.80 57.36
C ARG A 453 34.40 27.00 58.49
N ARG A 454 35.59 26.41 58.37
CA ARG A 454 36.64 26.52 59.35
C ARG A 454 37.37 27.94 59.37
N ARG A 455 37.26 28.65 58.25
CA ARG A 455 37.81 30.00 58.10
C ARG A 455 36.82 31.12 58.48
N ARG A 456 35.62 30.79 58.86
CA ARG A 456 34.59 31.64 59.44
C ARG A 456 34.48 31.34 60.94
#